data_162a5ea68d1552edc1faa95eb4aab1d7
#
_entry.id   162a5ea68d1552edc1faa95eb4aab1d7
#
_cell.length_a   1.000
_cell.length_b   1.000
_cell.length_c   1.000
_cell.angle_alpha   90.00
_cell.angle_beta   90.00
_cell.angle_gamma   90.00
#
_symmetry.space_group_name_H-M   'P 1'
#
loop_
_entity.id
_entity.type
_entity.pdbx_description
1 polymer ?
#
loop_
_entity_poly.entity_id
_entity_poly.type
_entity_poly.pdbx_seq_one_letter_code
_entity_poly.pdbx_strand_id
1 'polypeptide(L)'
;MERGALDDLEEILAYYHLEASPRTAAAVERRIIGEIESLPPHPERIRESDRIPGARELVVSKLPYVVFVRVSGDTIIVLNVVHTKRRFPH
;
A
#
# COMPACT_ATOMS: atom_id res chain seq x y z
N MET A 1 7.53 7.17 -3.10
CA MET A 1 6.06 7.10 -3.02
C MET A 1 5.44 8.36 -3.59
N GLU A 2 4.38 8.19 -4.32
CA GLU A 2 3.58 9.32 -4.76
C GLU A 2 2.91 9.99 -3.57
N ARG A 3 2.50 11.27 -3.78
CA ARG A 3 1.83 12.02 -2.73
C ARG A 3 0.58 11.33 -2.21
N GLY A 4 -0.20 10.72 -3.12
CA GLY A 4 -1.39 9.99 -2.73
C GLY A 4 -1.11 8.87 -1.74
N ALA A 5 -0.01 8.13 -1.96
CA ALA A 5 0.38 7.05 -1.06
C ALA A 5 0.84 7.59 0.28
N LEU A 6 1.57 8.70 0.29
CA LEU A 6 2.01 9.32 1.54
C LEU A 6 0.82 9.82 2.36
N ASP A 7 -0.14 10.46 1.70
CA ASP A 7 -1.35 10.93 2.36
C ASP A 7 -2.16 9.76 2.91
N ASP A 8 -2.29 8.69 2.13
CA ASP A 8 -2.99 7.49 2.56
C ASP A 8 -2.34 6.90 3.81
N LEU A 9 -1.02 6.80 3.80
CA LEU A 9 -0.28 6.24 4.93
C LEU A 9 -0.46 7.10 6.17
N GLU A 10 -0.39 8.43 6.02
CA GLU A 10 -0.63 9.34 7.14
C GLU A 10 -2.01 9.13 7.76
N GLU A 11 -3.05 9.00 6.93
CA GLU A 11 -4.41 8.77 7.41
C GLU A 11 -4.52 7.43 8.16
N ILE A 12 -3.92 6.38 7.61
CA ILE A 12 -3.92 5.06 8.22
C ILE A 12 -3.27 5.12 9.60
N LEU A 13 -2.09 5.74 9.67
CA LEU A 13 -1.35 5.81 10.92
C LEU A 13 -2.05 6.68 11.96
N ALA A 14 -2.65 7.78 11.52
CA ALA A 14 -3.43 8.64 12.41
C ALA A 14 -4.61 7.86 13.01
N TYR A 15 -5.28 7.05 12.21
CA TYR A 15 -6.37 6.21 12.68
C TYR A 15 -5.91 5.27 13.79
N TYR A 16 -4.79 4.57 13.58
CA TYR A 16 -4.29 3.64 14.59
C TYR A 16 -3.76 4.35 15.83
N HIS A 17 -3.18 5.55 15.70
CA HIS A 17 -2.78 6.34 16.86
C HIS A 17 -3.98 6.70 17.74
N LEU A 18 -5.09 7.06 17.11
CA LEU A 18 -6.29 7.48 17.83
C LEU A 18 -7.09 6.30 18.38
N GLU A 19 -7.22 5.24 17.58
CA GLU A 19 -8.15 4.14 17.90
C GLU A 19 -7.47 2.96 18.58
N ALA A 20 -6.17 2.88 18.55
CA ALA A 20 -5.43 1.81 19.20
C ALA A 20 -4.32 2.39 20.08
N SER A 21 -3.12 2.55 19.52
CA SER A 21 -2.00 3.11 20.29
C SER A 21 -0.88 3.51 19.36
N PRO A 22 0.05 4.37 19.81
CA PRO A 22 1.25 4.69 19.02
C PRO A 22 2.07 3.45 18.69
N ARG A 23 2.12 2.48 19.60
CA ARG A 23 2.85 1.22 19.36
C ARG A 23 2.22 0.44 18.22
N THR A 24 0.90 0.34 18.20
CA THR A 24 0.18 -0.35 17.13
C THR A 24 0.37 0.37 15.80
N ALA A 25 0.30 1.70 15.80
CA ALA A 25 0.54 2.49 14.59
C ALA A 25 1.93 2.22 14.03
N ALA A 26 2.95 2.18 14.89
CA ALA A 26 4.32 1.89 14.47
C ALA A 26 4.45 0.48 13.88
N ALA A 27 3.75 -0.49 14.46
CA ALA A 27 3.77 -1.86 13.95
C ALA A 27 3.10 -1.95 12.57
N VAL A 28 1.99 -1.25 12.38
CA VAL A 28 1.28 -1.19 11.10
C VAL A 28 2.18 -0.56 10.04
N GLU A 29 2.84 0.53 10.38
CA GLU A 29 3.76 1.21 9.48
C GLU A 29 4.89 0.28 9.04
N ARG A 30 5.52 -0.40 9.99
CA ARG A 30 6.61 -1.34 9.67
C ARG A 30 6.15 -2.45 8.75
N ARG A 31 4.94 -2.95 8.92
CA ARG A 31 4.44 -4.01 8.06
C ARG A 31 4.17 -3.53 6.65
N ILE A 32 3.54 -2.37 6.51
CA ILE A 32 3.24 -1.81 5.19
C ILE A 32 4.54 -1.51 4.44
N ILE A 33 5.46 -0.80 5.09
CA ILE A 33 6.75 -0.45 4.48
C ILE A 33 7.56 -1.70 4.17
N GLY A 34 7.54 -2.69 5.08
CA GLY A 34 8.25 -3.95 4.88
C GLY A 34 7.76 -4.70 3.65
N GLU A 35 6.44 -4.73 3.43
CA GLU A 35 5.88 -5.37 2.23
C GLU A 35 6.35 -4.64 0.96
N ILE A 36 6.37 -3.31 0.99
CA ILE A 36 6.82 -2.52 -0.15
C ILE A 36 8.31 -2.77 -0.42
N GLU A 37 9.12 -2.78 0.62
CA GLU A 37 10.56 -2.99 0.49
C GLU A 37 10.93 -4.40 0.07
N SER A 38 10.06 -5.36 0.33
CA SER A 38 10.29 -6.76 -0.04
C SER A 38 9.71 -7.14 -1.38
N LEU A 39 9.28 -6.16 -2.18
CA LEU A 39 8.75 -6.42 -3.52
C LEU A 39 9.78 -7.21 -4.36
N PRO A 40 9.30 -8.22 -5.11
CA PRO A 40 10.21 -9.03 -5.89
C PRO A 40 10.93 -8.20 -6.95
N PRO A 41 12.17 -8.60 -7.32
CA PRO A 41 12.92 -7.89 -8.36
C PRO A 41 12.27 -8.01 -9.75
N HIS A 42 11.30 -8.91 -9.88
CA HIS A 42 10.56 -9.11 -11.13
C HIS A 42 9.14 -8.59 -10.97
N PRO A 43 8.87 -7.37 -11.43
CA PRO A 43 7.56 -6.73 -11.26
C PRO A 43 6.40 -7.53 -11.84
N GLU A 44 6.65 -8.36 -12.84
CA GLU A 44 5.64 -9.20 -13.45
C GLU A 44 5.04 -10.23 -12.51
N ARG A 45 5.64 -10.44 -11.35
CA ARG A 45 5.11 -11.34 -10.33
C ARG A 45 4.07 -10.67 -9.45
N ILE A 46 4.00 -9.35 -9.51
CA ILE A 46 2.98 -8.60 -8.78
C ILE A 46 1.70 -8.66 -9.61
N ARG A 47 0.58 -9.00 -8.98
CA ARG A 47 -0.69 -9.13 -9.67
C ARG A 47 -1.09 -7.83 -10.35
N GLU A 48 -1.57 -7.92 -11.60
CA GLU A 48 -2.12 -6.75 -12.29
C GLU A 48 -3.45 -6.36 -11.65
N SER A 49 -3.68 -5.05 -11.58
CA SER A 49 -4.91 -4.52 -10.99
C SER A 49 -6.07 -4.60 -11.98
N ASP A 50 -7.20 -5.10 -11.49
CA ASP A 50 -8.44 -5.06 -12.25
C ASP A 50 -9.15 -3.72 -12.05
N ARG A 51 -8.70 -2.91 -11.09
CA ARG A 51 -9.36 -1.67 -10.69
C ARG A 51 -8.73 -0.44 -11.31
N ILE A 52 -7.41 -0.44 -11.43
CA ILE A 52 -6.65 0.70 -11.95
C ILE A 52 -5.85 0.21 -13.15
N PRO A 53 -6.24 0.60 -14.38
CA PRO A 53 -5.50 0.18 -15.58
C PRO A 53 -4.03 0.60 -15.52
N GLY A 54 -3.16 -0.33 -15.84
CA GLY A 54 -1.71 -0.07 -15.84
C GLY A 54 -1.04 -0.16 -14.50
N ALA A 55 -1.81 -0.40 -13.42
CA ALA A 55 -1.25 -0.57 -12.08
C ALA A 55 -1.22 -2.04 -11.69
N ARG A 56 -0.47 -2.34 -10.62
CA ARG A 56 -0.42 -3.66 -10.01
C ARG A 56 -0.80 -3.55 -8.56
N GLU A 57 -1.28 -4.66 -7.99
CA GLU A 57 -1.79 -4.71 -6.61
C GLU A 57 -0.95 -5.63 -5.75
N LEU A 58 -0.55 -5.13 -4.59
CA LEU A 58 0.17 -5.90 -3.59
C LEU A 58 -0.66 -5.94 -2.31
N VAL A 59 -1.05 -7.14 -1.89
CA VAL A 59 -1.80 -7.31 -0.65
C VAL A 59 -0.84 -7.30 0.53
N VAL A 60 -1.14 -6.48 1.53
CA VAL A 60 -0.32 -6.43 2.74
C VAL A 60 -0.71 -7.60 3.64
N SER A 61 0.27 -8.45 3.96
CA SER A 61 0.03 -9.64 4.77
C SER A 61 -0.51 -9.27 6.16
N LYS A 62 -1.59 -9.94 6.57
CA LYS A 62 -2.21 -9.81 7.89
C LYS A 62 -2.83 -8.45 8.20
N LEU A 63 -2.93 -7.58 7.21
CA LEU A 63 -3.59 -6.29 7.35
C LEU A 63 -4.58 -6.11 6.21
N PRO A 64 -5.66 -5.36 6.44
CA PRO A 64 -6.69 -5.19 5.40
C PRO A 64 -6.34 -4.08 4.41
N TYR A 65 -5.12 -4.11 3.86
CA TYR A 65 -4.67 -3.06 2.95
C TYR A 65 -4.11 -3.65 1.66
N VAL A 66 -4.31 -2.90 0.58
CA VAL A 66 -3.75 -3.20 -0.73
C VAL A 66 -2.93 -1.98 -1.16
N VAL A 67 -1.73 -2.24 -1.64
CA VAL A 67 -0.85 -1.21 -2.17
C VAL A 67 -0.92 -1.25 -3.68
N PHE A 68 -1.25 -0.12 -4.30
CA PHE A 68 -1.26 0.00 -5.75
C PHE A 68 0.08 0.56 -6.19
N VAL A 69 0.72 -0.10 -7.15
CA VAL A 69 2.02 0.31 -7.66
C VAL A 69 2.00 0.39 -9.18
N ARG A 70 2.89 1.20 -9.73
CA ARG A 70 3.13 1.27 -11.17
C ARG A 70 4.61 0.99 -11.39
N VAL A 71 4.89 0.22 -12.42
CA VAL A 71 6.27 -0.10 -12.77
C VAL A 71 6.70 0.77 -13.95
N SER A 72 7.82 1.45 -13.81
CA SER A 72 8.40 2.28 -14.88
C SER A 72 9.88 1.93 -14.98
N GLY A 73 10.25 1.15 -16.00
CA GLY A 73 11.60 0.65 -16.14
C GLY A 73 12.00 -0.19 -14.93
N ASP A 74 13.05 0.22 -14.25
CA ASP A 74 13.55 -0.47 -13.05
C ASP A 74 12.95 0.09 -11.77
N THR A 75 12.03 1.06 -11.89
CA THR A 75 11.48 1.77 -10.75
C THR A 75 10.05 1.31 -10.47
N ILE A 76 9.76 1.08 -9.19
CA ILE A 76 8.40 0.79 -8.73
C ILE A 76 7.91 2.01 -7.98
N ILE A 77 6.80 2.57 -8.46
CA ILE A 77 6.21 3.77 -7.87
C ILE A 77 4.97 3.37 -7.10
N VAL A 78 4.96 3.67 -5.79
CA VAL A 78 3.80 3.39 -4.95
C VAL A 78 2.79 4.53 -5.14
N LEU A 79 1.60 4.18 -5.60
CA LEU A 79 0.55 5.15 -5.94
C LEU A 79 -0.40 5.41 -4.78
N ASN A 80 -0.88 4.36 -4.16
CA ASN A 80 -1.89 4.45 -3.09
C ASN A 80 -1.80 3.25 -2.16
N VAL A 81 -2.27 3.44 -0.93
CA VAL A 81 -2.46 2.37 0.04
C VAL A 81 -3.93 2.44 0.48
N VAL A 82 -4.69 1.39 0.20
CA VAL A 82 -6.14 1.42 0.32
C VAL A 82 -6.67 0.27 1.16
N HIS A 83 -7.64 0.55 2.01
CA HIS A 83 -8.31 -0.48 2.78
C HIS A 83 -9.08 -1.41 1.83
N THR A 84 -9.00 -2.72 2.06
CA THR A 84 -9.59 -3.73 1.16
C THR A 84 -11.10 -3.60 1.04
N LYS A 85 -11.77 -3.00 2.02
CA LYS A 85 -13.22 -2.81 1.98
C LYS A 85 -13.65 -1.54 1.26
N ARG A 86 -12.70 -0.69 0.89
CA ARG A 86 -13.03 0.54 0.16
C ARG A 86 -13.30 0.20 -1.31
N ARG A 87 -14.35 0.79 -1.86
CA ARG A 87 -14.70 0.58 -3.27
C ARG A 87 -13.87 1.46 -4.19
N PHE A 88 -13.58 0.94 -5.37
CA PHE A 88 -12.89 1.65 -6.44
C PHE A 88 -13.65 1.54 -7.74
N PRO A 89 -13.69 2.62 -8.51
CA PRO A 89 -13.43 4.00 -8.10
C PRO A 89 -14.55 4.50 -7.19
N HIS A 90 -14.26 5.54 -6.42
CA HIS A 90 -15.33 6.13 -5.62
C HIS A 90 -15.51 7.58 -5.89
#